data_12acaf02379669c2b26b5e71bfed25ee
#
_entry.id   12acaf02379669c2b26b5e71bfed25ee
#
_cell.length_a   1.000
_cell.length_b   1.000
_cell.length_c   1.000
_cell.angle_alpha   90.00
_cell.angle_beta   90.00
_cell.angle_gamma   90.00
#
_symmetry.space_group_name_H-M   'P 1'
#
loop_
_entity.id
_entity.type
_entity.pdbx_description
1 polymer ?
#
loop_
_entity_poly.entity_id
_entity_poly.type
_entity_poly.pdbx_seq_one_letter_code
_entity_poly.pdbx_strand_id
1 'polypeptide(L)'
;MKFCVLASGSKGNCTYLEIGNYKFLIDIGTNFLYTSTKLKEINVEPSEINAIFITHIHEDHIAGLKRFIKMCNPKIYLTKKMKDNLELDISNYEIYEEIIECYENIKISTVKLSHDTPDCRGYIFEHEEKSLAYI
;
A
#
# COMPACT_ATOMS: atom_id res chain seq x y z
N MET A 1 -15.96 3.00 4.88
CA MET A 1 -14.49 2.85 5.03
C MET A 1 -14.20 1.79 6.09
N LYS A 2 -13.46 0.77 5.71
CA LYS A 2 -13.07 -0.32 6.62
C LYS A 2 -11.57 -0.50 6.55
N PHE A 3 -10.94 -0.83 7.67
CA PHE A 3 -9.52 -1.17 7.64
C PHE A 3 -9.24 -2.34 8.57
N CYS A 4 -8.16 -3.05 8.29
CA CYS A 4 -7.70 -4.17 9.08
C CYS A 4 -6.18 -4.25 9.01
N VAL A 5 -5.52 -4.24 10.17
CA VAL A 5 -4.07 -4.43 10.23
C VAL A 5 -3.79 -5.92 10.09
N LEU A 6 -3.26 -6.33 8.95
CA LEU A 6 -2.94 -7.73 8.68
C LEU A 6 -1.65 -8.17 9.38
N ALA A 7 -0.71 -7.27 9.51
CA ALA A 7 0.56 -7.48 10.20
C ALA A 7 1.18 -6.16 10.60
N SER A 8 1.89 -6.13 11.72
CA SER A 8 2.66 -4.98 12.16
C SER A 8 3.90 -5.44 12.92
N GLY A 9 4.98 -4.67 12.82
CA GLY A 9 6.22 -4.93 13.53
C GLY A 9 7.40 -5.17 12.61
N SER A 10 8.55 -5.54 13.19
CA SER A 10 9.80 -5.72 12.45
C SER A 10 9.82 -6.92 11.51
N LYS A 11 8.87 -7.83 11.64
CA LYS A 11 8.75 -9.02 10.76
C LYS A 11 7.88 -8.79 9.55
N GLY A 12 7.23 -7.65 9.45
CA GLY A 12 6.42 -7.29 8.30
C GLY A 12 5.24 -6.41 8.67
N ASN A 13 4.93 -5.47 7.78
CA ASN A 13 3.83 -4.51 7.95
C ASN A 13 2.94 -4.58 6.73
N CYS A 14 1.64 -4.70 6.95
CA CYS A 14 0.64 -4.74 5.88
C CYS A 14 -0.71 -4.37 6.46
N THR A 15 -1.37 -3.36 5.90
CA THR A 15 -2.69 -2.92 6.34
C THR A 15 -3.65 -2.95 5.17
N TYR A 16 -4.83 -3.54 5.38
CA TYR A 16 -5.91 -3.55 4.41
C TYR A 16 -6.83 -2.37 4.63
N LEU A 17 -7.23 -1.72 3.53
CA LEU A 17 -8.16 -0.60 3.55
C LEU A 17 -9.19 -0.78 2.45
N GLU A 18 -10.47 -0.67 2.80
CA GLU A 18 -11.57 -0.75 1.84
C GLU A 18 -12.35 0.56 1.85
N ILE A 19 -12.46 1.20 0.70
CA ILE A 19 -13.19 2.45 0.54
C ILE A 19 -14.13 2.32 -0.66
N GLY A 20 -15.44 2.35 -0.41
CA GLY A 20 -16.42 2.13 -1.47
C GLY A 20 -16.20 0.75 -2.10
N ASN A 21 -16.00 0.72 -3.41
CA ASN A 21 -15.76 -0.50 -4.16
C ASN A 21 -14.26 -0.81 -4.34
N TYR A 22 -13.38 0.00 -3.74
CA TYR A 22 -11.94 -0.14 -3.90
C TYR A 22 -11.30 -0.83 -2.69
N LYS A 23 -10.35 -1.71 -2.97
CA LYS A 23 -9.60 -2.45 -1.96
C LYS A 23 -8.12 -2.15 -2.11
N PHE A 24 -7.51 -1.71 -1.03
CA PHE A 24 -6.12 -1.27 -1.02
C PHE A 24 -5.30 -1.98 0.05
N LEU A 25 -4.00 -2.07 -0.19
CA LEU A 25 -3.03 -2.39 0.85
C LEU A 25 -2.11 -1.20 1.07
N ILE A 26 -1.76 -0.95 2.32
CA ILE A 26 -0.71 0.01 2.68
C ILE A 26 0.46 -0.83 3.13
N ASP A 27 1.54 -0.81 2.36
CA ASP A 27 2.71 -1.66 2.48
C ASP A 27 2.41 -3.15 2.31
N ILE A 28 3.42 -3.92 2.03
CA ILE A 28 3.34 -5.38 1.93
C ILE A 28 4.68 -5.99 2.36
N GLY A 29 4.93 -5.94 3.67
CA GLY A 29 6.14 -6.50 4.27
C GLY A 29 6.05 -7.97 4.60
N THR A 30 4.90 -8.61 4.34
CA THR A 30 4.68 -10.03 4.62
C THR A 30 4.67 -10.85 3.33
N ASN A 31 5.04 -12.13 3.40
CA ASN A 31 5.07 -12.98 2.22
C ASN A 31 3.67 -13.22 1.67
N PHE A 32 3.59 -13.70 0.42
CA PHE A 32 2.32 -13.88 -0.27
C PHE A 32 1.39 -14.86 0.45
N LEU A 33 1.92 -15.96 0.95
CA LEU A 33 1.11 -16.96 1.65
C LEU A 33 0.46 -16.37 2.90
N TYR A 34 1.24 -15.68 3.72
CA TYR A 34 0.73 -15.02 4.92
C TYR A 34 -0.32 -13.97 4.57
N THR A 35 0.01 -13.09 3.61
CA THR A 35 -0.88 -12.01 3.19
C THR A 35 -2.21 -12.56 2.64
N SER A 36 -2.13 -13.56 1.76
CA SER A 36 -3.35 -14.14 1.19
C SER A 36 -4.19 -14.87 2.23
N THR A 37 -3.56 -15.52 3.20
CA THR A 37 -4.26 -16.17 4.30
C THR A 37 -5.03 -15.14 5.14
N LYS A 38 -4.37 -14.04 5.49
CA LYS A 38 -5.00 -12.97 6.26
C LYS A 38 -6.14 -12.28 5.50
N LEU A 39 -5.95 -12.05 4.21
CA LEU A 39 -7.01 -11.48 3.38
C LEU A 39 -8.23 -12.42 3.31
N LYS A 40 -8.02 -13.71 3.17
CA LYS A 40 -9.11 -14.69 3.16
C LYS A 40 -9.88 -14.74 4.47
N GLU A 41 -9.24 -14.49 5.61
CA GLU A 41 -9.91 -14.40 6.89
C GLU A 41 -10.95 -13.27 6.94
N ILE A 42 -10.79 -12.25 6.10
CA ILE A 42 -11.76 -11.16 5.97
C ILE A 42 -12.51 -11.21 4.63
N ASN A 43 -12.55 -12.39 4.02
CA ASN A 43 -13.29 -12.68 2.77
C ASN A 43 -12.83 -11.84 1.58
N VAL A 44 -11.53 -11.59 1.47
CA VAL A 44 -10.93 -10.87 0.36
C VAL A 44 -9.93 -11.78 -0.36
N GLU A 45 -10.08 -11.91 -1.69
CA GLU A 45 -9.08 -12.59 -2.51
C GLU A 45 -7.95 -11.62 -2.86
N PRO A 46 -6.70 -12.09 -2.90
CA PRO A 46 -5.58 -11.20 -3.28
C PRO A 46 -5.77 -10.50 -4.62
N SER A 47 -6.44 -11.17 -5.57
CA SER A 47 -6.72 -10.59 -6.89
C SER A 47 -7.70 -9.42 -6.86
N GLU A 48 -8.41 -9.22 -5.76
CA GLU A 48 -9.33 -8.09 -5.61
C GLU A 48 -8.63 -6.80 -5.21
N ILE A 49 -7.36 -6.86 -4.82
CA ILE A 49 -6.62 -5.67 -4.41
C ILE A 49 -6.35 -4.77 -5.62
N ASN A 50 -6.90 -3.56 -5.59
CA ASN A 50 -6.76 -2.58 -6.67
C ASN A 50 -5.37 -1.93 -6.68
N ALA A 51 -4.84 -1.62 -5.50
CA ALA A 51 -3.58 -0.90 -5.40
C ALA A 51 -2.88 -1.15 -4.07
N ILE A 52 -1.55 -0.95 -4.10
CA ILE A 52 -0.70 -0.99 -2.92
C ILE A 52 0.00 0.36 -2.82
N PHE A 53 -0.11 1.00 -1.65
CA PHE A 53 0.53 2.27 -1.35
C PHE A 53 1.77 2.01 -0.48
N ILE A 54 2.92 2.47 -0.92
CA ILE A 54 4.20 2.24 -0.24
C ILE A 54 4.54 3.43 0.65
N THR A 55 4.74 3.19 1.95
CA THR A 55 5.14 4.25 2.87
C THR A 55 6.65 4.52 2.81
N HIS A 56 7.44 3.47 2.72
CA HIS A 56 8.89 3.53 2.53
C HIS A 56 9.40 2.15 2.12
N ILE A 57 10.67 2.08 1.70
CA ILE A 57 11.20 0.87 1.06
C ILE A 57 12.08 0.01 1.97
N HIS A 58 11.91 0.08 3.29
CA HIS A 58 12.52 -0.89 4.18
C HIS A 58 11.89 -2.28 3.97
N GLU A 59 12.69 -3.31 4.17
CA GLU A 59 12.31 -4.70 3.87
C GLU A 59 11.01 -5.13 4.57
N ASP A 60 10.80 -4.72 5.81
CA ASP A 60 9.59 -5.05 6.57
C ASP A 60 8.33 -4.34 6.06
N HIS A 61 8.46 -3.52 5.01
CA HIS A 61 7.34 -2.86 4.33
C HIS A 61 7.18 -3.28 2.88
N ILE A 62 8.18 -3.95 2.27
CA ILE A 62 8.14 -4.33 0.86
C ILE A 62 8.53 -5.79 0.59
N ALA A 63 8.83 -6.60 1.61
CA ALA A 63 9.33 -7.96 1.42
C ALA A 63 8.42 -8.83 0.53
N GLY A 64 7.10 -8.64 0.59
CA GLY A 64 6.14 -9.41 -0.19
C GLY A 64 5.79 -8.81 -1.54
N LEU A 65 6.34 -7.65 -1.88
CA LEU A 65 5.92 -6.90 -3.08
C LEU A 65 6.19 -7.66 -4.38
N LYS A 66 7.37 -8.19 -4.54
CA LYS A 66 7.76 -8.90 -5.77
C LYS A 66 6.81 -10.05 -6.10
N ARG A 67 6.52 -10.89 -5.12
CA ARG A 67 5.64 -12.05 -5.32
C ARG A 67 4.21 -11.62 -5.54
N PHE A 68 3.73 -10.61 -4.82
CA PHE A 68 2.36 -10.12 -4.98
C PHE A 68 2.15 -9.53 -6.38
N ILE A 69 3.10 -8.76 -6.87
CA ILE A 69 3.07 -8.22 -8.24
C ILE A 69 3.00 -9.35 -9.26
N LYS A 70 3.81 -10.38 -9.09
CA LYS A 70 3.84 -11.53 -10.00
C LYS A 70 2.51 -12.28 -10.02
N MET A 71 1.87 -12.42 -8.87
CA MET A 71 0.64 -13.20 -8.74
C MET A 71 -0.61 -12.42 -9.10
N CYS A 72 -0.66 -11.13 -8.82
CA CYS A 72 -1.89 -10.32 -8.92
C CYS A 72 -1.73 -9.02 -9.72
N ASN A 73 -0.52 -8.48 -9.78
CA ASN A 73 -0.18 -7.24 -10.50
C ASN A 73 -1.09 -6.04 -10.20
N PRO A 74 -1.29 -5.67 -8.93
CA PRO A 74 -2.02 -4.46 -8.58
C PRO A 74 -1.22 -3.21 -8.96
N LYS A 75 -1.89 -2.05 -8.99
CA LYS A 75 -1.17 -0.79 -9.20
C LYS A 75 -0.36 -0.44 -7.95
N ILE A 76 0.88 -0.03 -8.14
CA ILE A 76 1.77 0.34 -7.04
C ILE A 76 1.94 1.86 -7.04
N TYR A 77 1.61 2.50 -5.93
CA TYR A 77 1.80 3.94 -5.73
C TYR A 77 3.02 4.19 -4.87
N LEU A 78 3.96 4.95 -5.41
CA LEU A 78 5.21 5.25 -4.72
C LEU A 78 5.79 6.57 -5.26
N THR A 79 6.72 7.16 -4.53
CA THR A 79 7.40 8.36 -5.00
C THR A 79 8.55 7.99 -5.95
N LYS A 80 9.06 9.00 -6.67
CA LYS A 80 10.19 8.78 -7.57
C LYS A 80 11.44 8.30 -6.82
N LYS A 81 11.69 8.86 -5.63
CA LYS A 81 12.83 8.42 -4.81
C LYS A 81 12.72 6.96 -4.38
N MET A 82 11.52 6.53 -4.01
CA MET A 82 11.28 5.13 -3.69
C MET A 82 11.55 4.24 -4.90
N LYS A 83 11.02 4.62 -6.06
CA LYS A 83 11.19 3.86 -7.30
C LYS A 83 12.65 3.76 -7.74
N ASP A 84 13.37 4.87 -7.66
CA ASP A 84 14.79 4.92 -8.07
C ASP A 84 15.70 4.09 -7.16
N ASN A 85 15.30 3.88 -5.90
CA ASN A 85 16.08 3.11 -4.92
C ASN A 85 15.56 1.70 -4.71
N LEU A 86 14.48 1.32 -5.40
CA LEU A 86 13.89 0.00 -5.29
C LEU A 86 14.54 -0.95 -6.30
N GLU A 87 15.13 -2.03 -5.81
CA GLU A 87 15.76 -3.05 -6.66
C GLU A 87 14.74 -4.07 -7.15
N LEU A 88 13.72 -3.59 -7.87
CA LEU A 88 12.63 -4.42 -8.34
C LEU A 88 12.02 -3.79 -9.59
N ASP A 89 11.80 -4.59 -10.62
CA ASP A 89 11.08 -4.16 -11.81
C ASP A 89 9.59 -4.13 -11.55
N ILE A 90 8.99 -2.96 -11.72
CA ILE A 90 7.56 -2.76 -11.59
C ILE A 90 7.03 -2.20 -12.90
N SER A 91 6.03 -2.83 -13.49
CA SER A 91 5.40 -2.34 -14.73
C SER A 91 4.10 -1.58 -14.47
N ASN A 92 3.33 -1.99 -13.48
CA ASN A 92 2.05 -1.35 -13.14
C ASN A 92 2.21 -0.45 -11.93
N TYR A 93 2.63 0.80 -12.17
CA TYR A 93 2.87 1.73 -11.08
C TYR A 93 2.50 3.14 -11.48
N GLU A 94 2.34 4.00 -10.48
CA GLU A 94 2.17 5.43 -10.65
C GLU A 94 3.02 6.18 -9.64
N ILE A 95 3.77 7.17 -10.13
CA ILE A 95 4.58 8.05 -9.29
C ILE A 95 3.74 9.26 -8.92
N TYR A 96 3.74 9.60 -7.64
CA TYR A 96 3.06 10.78 -7.14
C TYR A 96 4.04 11.64 -6.33
N GLU A 97 3.67 12.88 -6.07
CA GLU A 97 4.42 13.79 -5.18
C GLU A 97 3.64 14.06 -3.90
N GLU A 98 2.42 14.55 -3.99
CA GLU A 98 1.61 14.90 -2.81
C GLU A 98 0.19 14.35 -2.86
N ILE A 99 -0.47 14.39 -4.01
CA ILE A 99 -1.89 14.05 -4.16
C ILE A 99 -2.07 12.96 -5.21
N ILE A 100 -2.97 12.03 -4.92
CA ILE A 100 -3.36 10.96 -5.84
C ILE A 100 -4.86 11.13 -6.13
N GLU A 101 -5.23 11.37 -7.39
CA GLU A 101 -6.60 11.65 -7.80
C GLU A 101 -7.19 10.60 -8.75
N CYS A 102 -6.77 9.35 -8.63
CA CYS A 102 -7.13 8.30 -9.58
C CYS A 102 -8.44 7.56 -9.23
N TYR A 103 -8.99 7.76 -8.06
CA TYR A 103 -10.16 7.01 -7.60
C TYR A 103 -11.33 7.95 -7.37
N GLU A 104 -12.46 7.61 -7.98
CA GLU A 104 -13.66 8.41 -7.91
C GLU A 104 -14.13 8.63 -6.47
N ASN A 105 -14.35 9.90 -6.12
CA ASN A 105 -14.81 10.31 -4.78
C ASN A 105 -13.87 9.98 -3.63
N ILE A 106 -12.62 9.64 -3.92
CA ILE A 106 -11.61 9.38 -2.90
C ILE A 106 -10.47 10.36 -3.10
N LYS A 107 -10.22 11.18 -2.08
CA LYS A 107 -9.07 12.06 -2.07
C LYS A 107 -7.96 11.40 -1.26
N ILE A 108 -6.81 11.23 -1.88
CA ILE A 108 -5.64 10.64 -1.22
C ILE A 108 -4.52 11.68 -1.22
N SER A 109 -4.12 12.12 -0.04
CA SER A 109 -3.00 13.04 0.11
C SER A 109 -1.91 12.36 0.91
N THR A 110 -0.69 12.88 0.80
CA THR A 110 0.47 12.31 1.46
C THR A 110 1.16 13.34 2.34
N VAL A 111 1.82 12.85 3.38
CA VAL A 111 2.61 13.65 4.29
C VAL A 111 4.03 13.10 4.29
N LYS A 112 5.00 13.99 4.07
CA LYS A 112 6.40 13.59 4.13
C LYS A 112 6.81 13.43 5.58
N LEU A 113 7.40 12.27 5.90
CA LEU A 113 7.83 11.94 7.25
C LEU A 113 9.34 11.85 7.31
N SER A 114 9.90 12.21 8.46
CA SER A 114 11.34 12.09 8.70
C SER A 114 11.68 10.64 9.05
N HIS A 115 12.58 10.04 8.26
CA HIS A 115 13.03 8.65 8.44
C HIS A 115 14.39 8.46 7.78
N ASP A 116 15.07 7.37 8.09
CA ASP A 116 16.39 7.04 7.53
C ASP A 116 16.33 6.29 6.20
N THR A 117 15.22 6.35 5.51
CA THR A 117 14.98 5.75 4.19
C THR A 117 15.01 6.85 3.11
N PRO A 118 15.21 6.53 1.83
CA PRO A 118 15.21 7.52 0.75
C PRO A 118 14.00 8.43 0.72
N ASP A 119 12.84 7.94 1.11
CA ASP A 119 11.63 8.73 1.28
C ASP A 119 10.69 7.98 2.20
N CYS A 120 9.92 8.72 2.99
CA CYS A 120 8.92 8.11 3.87
C CYS A 120 7.66 8.93 3.85
N ARG A 121 6.53 8.29 3.59
CA ARG A 121 5.24 8.96 3.43
C ARG A 121 4.18 8.37 4.34
N GLY A 122 3.39 9.25 4.97
CA GLY A 122 2.11 8.90 5.53
C GLY A 122 1.03 9.16 4.48
N TYR A 123 -0.11 8.53 4.62
CA TYR A 123 -1.24 8.65 3.67
C TYR A 123 -2.49 9.10 4.41
N ILE A 124 -3.24 9.99 3.77
CA ILE A 124 -4.54 10.45 4.28
C ILE A 124 -5.58 10.15 3.21
N PHE A 125 -6.54 9.31 3.56
CA PHE A 125 -7.64 8.92 2.67
C PHE A 125 -8.92 9.62 3.14
N GLU A 126 -9.56 10.32 2.23
CA GLU A 126 -10.83 11.01 2.50
C GLU A 126 -11.91 10.51 1.55
N HIS A 127 -13.02 10.08 2.10
CA HIS A 127 -14.15 9.59 1.32
C HIS A 127 -15.45 9.98 2.03
N GLU A 128 -16.31 10.71 1.33
CA GLU A 128 -17.53 11.28 1.90
C GLU A 128 -17.14 12.16 3.09
N GLU A 129 -17.70 11.92 4.28
CA GLU A 129 -17.37 12.72 5.46
C GLU A 129 -16.41 11.99 6.42
N LYS A 130 -15.72 10.97 5.90
CA LYS A 130 -14.80 10.15 6.69
C LYS A 130 -13.37 10.32 6.21
N SER A 131 -12.44 10.17 7.13
CA SER A 131 -11.01 10.20 6.79
C SER A 131 -10.25 9.18 7.61
N LEU A 132 -9.16 8.68 7.03
CA LEU A 132 -8.21 7.78 7.68
C LEU A 132 -6.81 8.29 7.41
N ALA A 133 -6.03 8.47 8.45
CA ALA A 133 -4.62 8.81 8.33
C ALA A 133 -3.78 7.60 8.73
N TYR A 134 -2.85 7.23 7.87
CA TYR A 134 -1.87 6.18 8.14
C TYR A 134 -0.49 6.84 8.19
N ILE A 135 0.10 6.82 9.36
CA ILE A 135 1.40 7.47 9.60
C ILE A 135 2.39 6.51 10.22
#